data_78ee12efc0f645376e3199853b8232f0
#
_entry.id   78ee12efc0f645376e3199853b8232f0
#
_cell.length_a   1.000
_cell.length_b   1.000
_cell.length_c   1.000
_cell.angle_alpha   90.00
_cell.angle_beta   90.00
_cell.angle_gamma   90.00
#
_symmetry.space_group_name_H-M   'P 1'
#
loop_
_entity.id
_entity.type
_entity.pdbx_description
1 polymer ?
#
loop_
_entity_poly.entity_id
_entity_poly.type
_entity_poly.pdbx_seq_one_letter_code
_entity_poly.pdbx_strand_id
1 'polypeptide(L)'
;MLQGLAYGHPALMLLALAAAALALRAGLRMRRLRTRGAKPERGLLASHLRLARPAVSLLLVGFVGGPFSAVFLRDWTPFGTFHAWLGLLAAALFGTAGWLGLRMQRGRLRRDRGANLHGLLGTLAMLVGALAAAAGMVLLP
;
A
#
# COMPACT_ATOMS: atom_id res chain seq x y z
N MET A 1 -27.56 3.62 -12.04
CA MET A 1 -26.65 4.58 -11.36
C MET A 1 -25.76 3.94 -10.29
N LEU A 2 -26.27 3.05 -9.45
CA LEU A 2 -25.47 2.40 -8.36
C LEU A 2 -24.35 1.48 -8.87
N GLN A 3 -24.52 0.81 -10.02
CA GLN A 3 -23.48 -0.04 -10.61
C GLN A 3 -22.20 0.72 -10.95
N GLY A 4 -22.29 1.98 -11.40
CA GLY A 4 -21.09 2.81 -11.65
C GLY A 4 -20.28 3.11 -10.41
N LEU A 5 -20.92 3.26 -9.24
CA LEU A 5 -20.26 3.48 -7.97
C LEU A 5 -19.45 2.24 -7.49
N ALA A 6 -19.87 1.03 -7.92
CA ALA A 6 -19.16 -0.20 -7.57
C ALA A 6 -17.74 -0.26 -8.18
N TYR A 7 -17.47 0.47 -9.28
CA TYR A 7 -16.14 0.58 -9.87
C TYR A 7 -15.24 1.62 -9.17
N GLY A 8 -15.80 2.47 -8.32
CA GLY A 8 -15.04 3.51 -7.60
C GLY A 8 -13.95 2.91 -6.69
N HIS A 9 -14.29 1.87 -5.92
CA HIS A 9 -13.34 1.18 -5.05
C HIS A 9 -12.15 0.55 -5.84
N PRO A 10 -12.36 -0.32 -6.85
CA PRO A 10 -11.26 -0.90 -7.60
C PRO A 10 -10.41 0.14 -8.33
N ALA A 11 -11.00 1.20 -8.89
CA ALA A 11 -10.26 2.28 -9.53
C ALA A 11 -9.35 3.01 -8.53
N LEU A 12 -9.87 3.37 -7.36
CA LEU A 12 -9.10 3.98 -6.28
C LEU A 12 -7.93 3.09 -5.84
N MET A 13 -8.20 1.79 -5.64
CA MET A 13 -7.19 0.83 -5.19
C MET A 13 -6.08 0.63 -6.22
N LEU A 14 -6.40 0.57 -7.52
CA LEU A 14 -5.41 0.47 -8.58
C LEU A 14 -4.51 1.71 -8.66
N LEU A 15 -5.08 2.92 -8.55
CA LEU A 15 -4.32 4.16 -8.51
C LEU A 15 -3.40 4.22 -7.28
N ALA A 16 -3.91 3.83 -6.12
CA ALA A 16 -3.12 3.80 -4.89
C ALA A 16 -1.99 2.76 -4.95
N LEU A 17 -2.24 1.57 -5.52
CA LEU A 17 -1.20 0.55 -5.74
C LEU A 17 -0.15 1.02 -6.76
N ALA A 18 -0.54 1.69 -7.83
CA ALA A 18 0.41 2.26 -8.80
C ALA A 18 1.32 3.30 -8.13
N ALA A 19 0.77 4.21 -7.32
CA ALA A 19 1.56 5.16 -6.56
C ALA A 19 2.49 4.47 -5.54
N ALA A 20 2.01 3.42 -4.87
CA ALA A 20 2.80 2.61 -3.94
C ALA A 20 3.95 1.87 -4.66
N ALA A 21 3.73 1.36 -5.88
CA ALA A 21 4.77 0.72 -6.69
C ALA A 21 5.89 1.71 -7.07
N LEU A 22 5.53 2.94 -7.46
CA LEU A 22 6.50 3.99 -7.73
C LEU A 22 7.28 4.39 -6.46
N ALA A 23 6.60 4.48 -5.32
CA ALA A 23 7.24 4.71 -4.03
C ALA A 23 8.19 3.57 -3.65
N LEU A 24 7.78 2.31 -3.84
CA LEU A 24 8.63 1.14 -3.60
C LEU A 24 9.87 1.17 -4.48
N ARG A 25 9.72 1.47 -5.78
CA ARG A 25 10.86 1.62 -6.70
C ARG A 25 11.89 2.63 -6.20
N ALA A 26 11.43 3.81 -5.74
CA ALA A 26 12.32 4.82 -5.15
C ALA A 26 12.98 4.31 -3.87
N GLY A 27 12.23 3.62 -2.99
CA GLY A 27 12.75 2.99 -1.77
C GLY A 27 13.83 1.93 -2.04
N LEU A 28 13.60 1.05 -3.02
CA LEU A 28 14.57 0.02 -3.44
C LEU A 28 15.84 0.66 -4.05
N ARG A 29 15.70 1.76 -4.80
CA ARG A 29 16.85 2.51 -5.31
C ARG A 29 17.68 3.09 -4.16
N MET A 30 17.05 3.70 -3.16
CA MET A 30 17.74 4.17 -1.94
C MET A 30 18.46 3.03 -1.21
N ARG A 31 17.82 1.85 -1.09
CA ARG A 31 18.43 0.66 -0.49
C ARG A 31 19.67 0.22 -1.27
N ARG A 32 19.59 0.12 -2.59
CA ARG A 32 20.72 -0.27 -3.46
C ARG A 32 21.90 0.68 -3.33
N LEU A 33 21.66 2.00 -3.31
CA LEU A 33 22.71 2.99 -3.10
C LEU A 33 23.38 2.81 -1.73
N ARG A 34 22.59 2.66 -0.68
CA ARG A 34 23.10 2.42 0.68
C ARG A 34 23.97 1.16 0.77
N THR A 35 23.54 0.03 0.19
CA THR A 35 24.30 -1.23 0.24
C THR A 35 25.61 -1.15 -0.55
N ARG A 36 25.71 -0.23 -1.51
CA ARG A 36 26.94 0.05 -2.29
C ARG A 36 27.82 1.14 -1.67
N GLY A 37 27.48 1.64 -0.49
CA GLY A 37 28.20 2.77 0.12
C GLY A 37 28.09 4.09 -0.66
N ALA A 38 27.20 4.16 -1.65
CA ALA A 38 27.01 5.35 -2.45
C ALA A 38 26.16 6.41 -1.72
N LYS A 39 26.44 7.69 -1.98
CA LYS A 39 25.61 8.78 -1.43
C LYS A 39 24.20 8.73 -2.03
N PRO A 40 23.15 8.98 -1.21
CA PRO A 40 21.79 9.10 -1.71
C PRO A 40 21.67 10.22 -2.76
N GLU A 41 20.95 9.96 -3.83
CA GLU A 41 20.64 10.99 -4.82
C GLU A 41 19.77 12.09 -4.20
N ARG A 42 20.05 13.34 -4.54
CA ARG A 42 19.25 14.49 -4.08
C ARG A 42 17.79 14.31 -4.53
N GLY A 43 16.86 14.55 -3.62
CA GLY A 43 15.41 14.47 -3.92
C GLY A 43 14.80 13.07 -3.95
N LEU A 44 15.59 11.98 -3.93
CA LEU A 44 15.04 10.61 -3.99
C LEU A 44 14.16 10.28 -2.78
N LEU A 45 14.55 10.72 -1.57
CA LEU A 45 13.72 10.59 -0.37
C LEU A 45 12.44 11.42 -0.47
N ALA A 46 12.53 12.66 -0.98
CA ALA A 46 11.37 13.52 -1.17
C ALA A 46 10.37 12.89 -2.17
N SER A 47 10.86 12.33 -3.27
CA SER A 47 10.03 11.61 -4.25
C SER A 47 9.36 10.40 -3.63
N HIS A 48 10.09 9.58 -2.85
CA HIS A 48 9.52 8.46 -2.12
C HIS A 48 8.40 8.90 -1.18
N LEU A 49 8.62 9.93 -0.37
CA LEU A 49 7.64 10.42 0.61
C LEU A 49 6.40 11.05 -0.05
N ARG A 50 6.59 11.77 -1.16
CA ARG A 50 5.50 12.39 -1.94
C ARG A 50 4.51 11.35 -2.47
N LEU A 51 5.00 10.18 -2.83
CA LEU A 51 4.17 9.08 -3.34
C LEU A 51 3.69 8.14 -2.23
N ALA A 52 4.55 7.76 -1.30
CA ALA A 52 4.23 6.76 -0.28
C ALA A 52 3.15 7.24 0.70
N ARG A 53 3.18 8.50 1.13
CA ARG A 53 2.18 9.03 2.07
C ARG A 53 0.77 8.96 1.52
N PRO A 54 0.45 9.57 0.36
CA PRO A 54 -0.91 9.49 -0.18
C PRO A 54 -1.28 8.06 -0.58
N ALA A 55 -0.36 7.26 -1.13
CA ALA A 55 -0.62 5.87 -1.49
C ALA A 55 -1.09 5.05 -0.29
N VAL A 56 -0.33 5.07 0.82
CA VAL A 56 -0.71 4.33 2.04
C VAL A 56 -2.02 4.85 2.62
N SER A 57 -2.23 6.17 2.66
CA SER A 57 -3.50 6.74 3.14
C SER A 57 -4.68 6.28 2.29
N LEU A 58 -4.57 6.33 0.95
CA LEU A 58 -5.62 5.90 0.04
C LEU A 58 -5.89 4.39 0.13
N LEU A 59 -4.85 3.56 0.28
CA LEU A 59 -5.00 2.13 0.48
C LEU A 59 -5.75 1.81 1.77
N LEU A 60 -5.45 2.51 2.87
CA LEU A 60 -6.14 2.32 4.15
C LEU A 60 -7.59 2.81 4.08
N VAL A 61 -7.85 3.96 3.46
CA VAL A 61 -9.22 4.46 3.21
C VAL A 61 -9.99 3.49 2.32
N GLY A 62 -9.37 3.03 1.23
CA GLY A 62 -9.98 2.06 0.32
C GLY A 62 -10.28 0.72 0.99
N PHE A 63 -9.41 0.27 1.92
CA PHE A 63 -9.67 -0.92 2.72
C PHE A 63 -10.94 -0.76 3.57
N VAL A 64 -11.15 0.38 4.21
CA VAL A 64 -12.39 0.65 4.96
C VAL A 64 -13.60 0.77 4.02
N GLY A 65 -13.42 1.41 2.87
CA GLY A 65 -14.46 1.57 1.85
C GLY A 65 -14.91 0.26 1.19
N GLY A 66 -14.04 -0.76 1.15
CA GLY A 66 -14.36 -2.06 0.57
C GLY A 66 -15.52 -2.78 1.27
N PRO A 67 -15.45 -3.05 2.58
CA PRO A 67 -16.55 -3.63 3.36
C PRO A 67 -17.83 -2.78 3.30
N PHE A 68 -17.68 -1.45 3.33
CA PHE A 68 -18.81 -0.54 3.16
C PHE A 68 -19.51 -0.76 1.80
N SER A 69 -18.74 -0.80 0.71
CA SER A 69 -19.26 -1.07 -0.63
C SER A 69 -19.92 -2.47 -0.73
N ALA A 70 -19.32 -3.48 -0.09
CA ALA A 70 -19.87 -4.83 -0.09
C ALA A 70 -21.26 -4.88 0.58
N VAL A 71 -21.41 -4.25 1.74
CA VAL A 71 -22.67 -4.26 2.50
C VAL A 71 -23.72 -3.38 1.82
N PHE A 72 -23.40 -2.12 1.54
CA PHE A 72 -24.42 -1.12 1.15
C PHE A 72 -24.70 -1.05 -0.34
N LEU A 73 -23.77 -1.51 -1.20
CA LEU A 73 -23.95 -1.44 -2.66
C LEU A 73 -24.20 -2.82 -3.29
N ARG A 74 -23.85 -3.92 -2.61
CA ARG A 74 -23.90 -5.28 -3.17
C ARG A 74 -24.67 -6.28 -2.32
N ASP A 75 -25.12 -5.90 -1.14
CA ASP A 75 -25.78 -6.79 -0.17
C ASP A 75 -24.97 -8.05 0.15
N TRP A 76 -23.65 -7.90 0.23
CA TRP A 76 -22.72 -8.97 0.54
C TRP A 76 -22.29 -8.95 2.00
N THR A 77 -21.99 -10.13 2.55
CA THR A 77 -21.41 -10.23 3.89
C THR A 77 -19.96 -9.68 3.89
N PRO A 78 -19.62 -8.80 4.85
CA PRO A 78 -18.23 -8.34 4.99
C PRO A 78 -17.32 -9.53 5.27
N PHE A 79 -16.13 -9.51 4.67
CA PHE A 79 -15.13 -10.59 4.82
C PHE A 79 -15.57 -11.99 4.35
N GLY A 80 -16.65 -12.11 3.59
CA GLY A 80 -17.09 -13.38 2.98
C GLY A 80 -16.24 -13.84 1.79
N THR A 81 -15.24 -13.07 1.36
CA THR A 81 -14.42 -13.36 0.18
C THR A 81 -12.94 -13.45 0.51
N PHE A 82 -12.19 -14.24 -0.27
CA PHE A 82 -10.74 -14.32 -0.17
C PHE A 82 -10.05 -12.95 -0.42
N HIS A 83 -10.61 -12.15 -1.34
CA HIS A 83 -10.19 -10.78 -1.58
C HIS A 83 -10.18 -9.93 -0.29
N ALA A 84 -11.23 -10.04 0.52
CA ALA A 84 -11.33 -9.24 1.75
C ALA A 84 -10.23 -9.60 2.78
N TRP A 85 -9.89 -10.88 2.91
CA TRP A 85 -8.80 -11.33 3.79
C TRP A 85 -7.42 -10.90 3.28
N LEU A 86 -7.18 -11.01 1.97
CA LEU A 86 -5.95 -10.45 1.36
C LEU A 86 -5.87 -8.93 1.55
N GLY A 87 -7.01 -8.23 1.42
CA GLY A 87 -7.12 -6.80 1.67
C GLY A 87 -6.75 -6.44 3.11
N LEU A 88 -7.27 -7.19 4.09
CA LEU A 88 -6.93 -7.02 5.51
C LEU A 88 -5.43 -7.20 5.77
N LEU A 89 -4.83 -8.25 5.22
CA LEU A 89 -3.40 -8.50 5.34
C LEU A 89 -2.59 -7.39 4.66
N ALA A 90 -2.98 -6.96 3.46
CA ALA A 90 -2.33 -5.85 2.77
C ALA A 90 -2.41 -4.55 3.59
N ALA A 91 -3.59 -4.22 4.15
CA ALA A 91 -3.77 -3.04 4.99
C ALA A 91 -2.88 -3.07 6.23
N ALA A 92 -2.78 -4.22 6.91
CA ALA A 92 -1.88 -4.40 8.05
C ALA A 92 -0.41 -4.19 7.68
N LEU A 93 0.04 -4.76 6.54
CA LEU A 93 1.40 -4.62 6.05
C LEU A 93 1.72 -3.17 5.62
N PHE A 94 0.85 -2.53 4.85
CA PHE A 94 1.02 -1.12 4.44
C PHE A 94 0.98 -0.18 5.65
N GLY A 95 0.06 -0.39 6.59
CA GLY A 95 -0.04 0.39 7.82
C GLY A 95 1.23 0.28 8.66
N THR A 96 1.74 -0.94 8.87
CA THR A 96 2.97 -1.18 9.63
C THR A 96 4.18 -0.58 8.91
N ALA A 97 4.31 -0.76 7.59
CA ALA A 97 5.38 -0.15 6.81
C ALA A 97 5.31 1.39 6.90
N GLY A 98 4.13 1.97 6.75
CA GLY A 98 3.90 3.41 6.88
C GLY A 98 4.29 3.94 8.27
N TRP A 99 3.87 3.24 9.33
CA TRP A 99 4.22 3.57 10.71
C TRP A 99 5.73 3.51 10.97
N LEU A 100 6.42 2.47 10.48
CA LEU A 100 7.89 2.39 10.56
C LEU A 100 8.57 3.55 9.82
N GLY A 101 8.06 3.89 8.63
CA GLY A 101 8.53 5.03 7.86
C GLY A 101 8.42 6.35 8.62
N LEU A 102 7.29 6.59 9.28
CA LEU A 102 7.07 7.77 10.13
C LEU A 102 8.02 7.78 11.34
N ARG A 103 8.23 6.63 11.99
CA ARG A 103 9.18 6.50 13.11
C ARG A 103 10.61 6.81 12.70
N MET A 104 11.04 6.35 11.52
CA MET A 104 12.37 6.68 10.97
C MET A 104 12.52 8.18 10.67
N GLN A 105 11.49 8.82 10.12
CA GLN A 105 11.49 10.27 9.85
C GLN A 105 11.62 11.11 11.13
N ARG A 106 11.03 10.63 12.23
CA ARG A 106 11.08 11.28 13.55
C ARG A 106 12.35 10.93 14.35
N GLY A 107 13.31 10.21 13.76
CA GLY A 107 14.53 9.79 14.46
C GLY A 107 14.33 8.77 15.59
N ARG A 108 13.13 8.20 15.71
CA ARG A 108 12.76 7.28 16.80
C ARG A 108 13.14 5.81 16.55
N LEU A 109 13.77 5.53 15.42
CA LEU A 109 14.20 4.18 15.04
C LEU A 109 15.59 4.22 14.42
N ARG A 110 16.49 3.27 14.79
CA ARG A 110 17.82 3.13 14.17
C ARG A 110 17.65 2.90 12.66
N ARG A 111 18.33 3.75 11.89
CA ARG A 111 18.12 3.89 10.45
C ARG A 111 18.37 2.59 9.68
N ASP A 112 19.38 1.80 10.07
CA ASP A 112 19.77 0.61 9.31
C ASP A 112 18.79 -0.55 9.48
N ARG A 113 18.46 -0.92 10.71
CA ARG A 113 17.48 -1.99 11.00
C ARG A 113 16.08 -1.59 10.55
N GLY A 114 15.68 -0.34 10.84
CA GLY A 114 14.37 0.18 10.47
C GLY A 114 14.15 0.21 8.97
N ALA A 115 15.14 0.65 8.20
CA ALA A 115 15.04 0.72 6.75
C ALA A 115 14.99 -0.66 6.08
N ASN A 116 15.67 -1.67 6.65
CA ASN A 116 15.59 -3.03 6.12
C ASN A 116 14.21 -3.65 6.37
N LEU A 117 13.69 -3.52 7.59
CA LEU A 117 12.37 -4.02 7.96
C LEU A 117 11.25 -3.28 7.18
N HIS A 118 11.33 -1.94 7.10
CA HIS A 118 10.41 -1.14 6.31
C HIS A 118 10.40 -1.57 4.82
N GLY A 119 11.58 -1.78 4.23
CA GLY A 119 11.70 -2.22 2.85
C GLY A 119 11.14 -3.64 2.62
N LEU A 120 11.37 -4.57 3.56
CA LEU A 120 10.79 -5.91 3.51
C LEU A 120 9.27 -5.86 3.58
N LEU A 121 8.73 -5.18 4.60
CA LEU A 121 7.27 -5.05 4.77
C LEU A 121 6.61 -4.34 3.59
N GLY A 122 7.24 -3.29 3.05
CA GLY A 122 6.74 -2.60 1.86
C GLY A 122 6.70 -3.50 0.62
N THR A 123 7.71 -4.38 0.45
CA THR A 123 7.71 -5.36 -0.66
C THR A 123 6.62 -6.41 -0.47
N LEU A 124 6.49 -6.97 0.73
CA LEU A 124 5.43 -7.94 1.05
C LEU A 124 4.04 -7.31 0.90
N ALA A 125 3.86 -6.08 1.37
CA ALA A 125 2.61 -5.33 1.21
C ALA A 125 2.21 -5.18 -0.26
N MET A 126 3.17 -4.88 -1.14
CA MET A 126 2.93 -4.77 -2.59
C MET A 126 2.54 -6.11 -3.21
N LEU A 127 3.21 -7.21 -2.83
CA LEU A 127 2.86 -8.54 -3.34
C LEU A 127 1.45 -8.95 -2.91
N VAL A 128 1.13 -8.81 -1.63
CA VAL A 128 -0.21 -9.13 -1.11
C VAL A 128 -1.27 -8.19 -1.69
N GLY A 129 -0.97 -6.90 -1.84
CA GLY A 129 -1.86 -5.93 -2.47
C GLY A 129 -2.15 -6.25 -3.93
N ALA A 130 -1.14 -6.69 -4.70
CA ALA A 130 -1.32 -7.14 -6.08
C ALA A 130 -2.18 -8.42 -6.16
N LEU A 131 -1.97 -9.38 -5.25
CA LEU A 131 -2.82 -10.58 -5.15
C LEU A 131 -4.26 -10.22 -4.77
N ALA A 132 -4.44 -9.28 -3.83
CA ALA A 132 -5.76 -8.77 -3.48
C ALA A 132 -6.44 -8.11 -4.68
N ALA A 133 -5.72 -7.29 -5.45
CA ALA A 133 -6.27 -6.67 -6.66
C ALA A 133 -6.69 -7.73 -7.69
N ALA A 134 -5.85 -8.72 -7.95
CA ALA A 134 -6.18 -9.83 -8.87
C ALA A 134 -7.43 -10.60 -8.41
N ALA A 135 -7.51 -10.96 -7.10
CA ALA A 135 -8.69 -11.62 -6.54
C ALA A 135 -9.94 -10.73 -6.61
N GLY A 136 -9.78 -9.40 -6.46
CA GLY A 136 -10.88 -8.44 -6.56
C GLY A 136 -11.42 -8.28 -7.98
N MET A 137 -10.59 -8.46 -9.01
CA MET A 137 -11.03 -8.38 -10.41
C MET A 137 -12.05 -9.48 -10.77
N VAL A 138 -11.98 -10.65 -10.13
CA VAL A 138 -12.95 -11.75 -10.32
C VAL A 138 -14.32 -11.39 -9.74
N LEU A 139 -14.37 -10.41 -8.84
CA LEU A 139 -15.59 -9.95 -8.16
C LEU A 139 -16.24 -8.73 -8.84
N LEU A 140 -15.68 -8.26 -9.97
CA LEU A 140 -16.28 -7.17 -10.73
C LEU A 140 -17.63 -7.57 -11.31
N PRO A 141 -18.64 -6.67 -11.35
CA PRO A 141 -19.95 -6.94 -11.92
C PRO A 141 -19.88 -7.12 -13.43
#